data_df02624838326443bdf5d8bbb02171a0
#
_entry.id   df02624838326443bdf5d8bbb02171a0
#
_cell.length_a   1.000
_cell.length_b   1.000
_cell.length_c   1.000
_cell.angle_alpha   90.00
_cell.angle_beta   90.00
_cell.angle_gamma   90.00
#
_symmetry.space_group_name_H-M   'P 1'
#
loop_
_entity.id
_entity.type
_entity.pdbx_description
1 polymer ?
#
loop_
_entity_poly.entity_id
_entity_poly.type
_entity_poly.pdbx_seq_one_letter_code
_entity_poly.pdbx_strand_id
1 'polypeptide(L)'
;MHKLPENHRFPMEQYELIPQQLLHEGLVEKESFFSPNVAKDFWIEKAHDKEYISKLNHLTLSKSEIRKTGFPLSKELVNREYIITQGTLDCVDFAIKYGASANIAGGTHHAFRDRGEGFCLFNDVAIGSYYALEKYQMQSILILDLDVHQGNGTASILKDNDKVFTFSMHGEKNYPFHKENSNLDIPIKDGINGKEYLKKLKENLDFLSEELSPDIIFYISGVDILDTDTRGSWAVKRED
;
A
#
# COMPACT_ATOMS: atom_id res chain seq x y z
N MET A 1 -17.29 10.57 -1.04
CA MET A 1 -15.98 10.48 -1.74
C MET A 1 -15.25 11.81 -1.66
N HIS A 2 -13.93 11.81 -1.45
CA HIS A 2 -13.11 13.04 -1.51
C HIS A 2 -13.08 13.56 -2.95
N LYS A 3 -13.44 14.85 -3.14
CA LYS A 3 -13.45 15.46 -4.47
C LYS A 3 -12.07 16.00 -4.81
N LEU A 4 -11.51 15.55 -5.91
CA LEU A 4 -10.29 16.10 -6.49
C LEU A 4 -10.61 17.12 -7.61
N PRO A 5 -9.65 18.00 -7.95
CA PRO A 5 -9.79 18.87 -9.11
C PRO A 5 -10.10 18.10 -10.39
N GLU A 6 -10.78 18.73 -11.31
CA GLU A 6 -11.05 18.16 -12.63
C GLU A 6 -9.73 17.79 -13.33
N ASN A 7 -9.69 16.62 -13.98
CA ASN A 7 -8.50 16.03 -14.61
C ASN A 7 -7.35 15.66 -13.63
N HIS A 8 -7.63 15.47 -12.36
CA HIS A 8 -6.63 14.97 -11.45
C HIS A 8 -6.27 13.51 -11.81
N ARG A 9 -4.96 13.18 -11.82
CA ARG A 9 -4.48 11.88 -12.28
C ARG A 9 -4.85 10.68 -11.38
N PHE A 10 -5.24 10.95 -10.13
CA PHE A 10 -5.62 9.88 -9.20
C PHE A 10 -7.08 9.47 -9.44
N PRO A 11 -7.36 8.19 -9.74
CA PRO A 11 -8.69 7.72 -10.14
C PRO A 11 -9.57 7.45 -8.90
N MET A 12 -10.18 8.51 -8.34
CA MET A 12 -11.03 8.38 -7.14
C MET A 12 -12.23 7.46 -7.35
N GLU A 13 -12.70 7.31 -8.57
CA GLU A 13 -13.85 6.46 -8.93
C GLU A 13 -13.62 4.98 -8.62
N GLN A 14 -12.37 4.52 -8.55
CA GLN A 14 -12.02 3.13 -8.20
C GLN A 14 -12.65 2.69 -6.88
N TYR A 15 -12.77 3.58 -5.90
CA TYR A 15 -13.33 3.26 -4.58
C TYR A 15 -14.85 3.05 -4.58
N GLU A 16 -15.54 3.45 -5.64
CA GLU A 16 -16.96 3.13 -5.88
C GLU A 16 -17.11 1.93 -6.82
N LEU A 17 -16.26 1.85 -7.84
CA LEU A 17 -16.34 0.83 -8.88
C LEU A 17 -15.93 -0.56 -8.36
N ILE A 18 -14.86 -0.65 -7.57
CA ILE A 18 -14.38 -1.95 -7.06
C ILE A 18 -15.44 -2.65 -6.20
N PRO A 19 -16.08 -2.01 -5.20
CA PRO A 19 -17.16 -2.65 -4.45
C PRO A 19 -18.34 -3.07 -5.32
N GLN A 20 -18.72 -2.23 -6.29
CA GLN A 20 -19.80 -2.55 -7.22
C GLN A 20 -19.47 -3.76 -8.09
N GLN A 21 -18.23 -3.85 -8.58
CA GLN A 21 -17.76 -4.97 -9.39
C GLN A 21 -17.73 -6.27 -8.59
N LEU A 22 -17.21 -6.24 -7.36
CA LEU A 22 -17.18 -7.41 -6.48
C LEU A 22 -18.57 -7.95 -6.20
N LEU A 23 -19.55 -7.07 -5.96
CA LEU A 23 -20.96 -7.45 -5.80
C LEU A 23 -21.57 -7.99 -7.08
N HIS A 24 -21.28 -7.36 -8.22
CA HIS A 24 -21.80 -7.78 -9.53
C HIS A 24 -21.31 -9.16 -9.93
N GLU A 25 -20.06 -9.47 -9.64
CA GLU A 25 -19.47 -10.80 -9.91
C GLU A 25 -19.87 -11.86 -8.86
N GLY A 26 -20.59 -11.46 -7.81
CA GLY A 26 -21.01 -12.38 -6.75
C GLY A 26 -19.86 -12.93 -5.90
N LEU A 27 -18.73 -12.23 -5.89
CA LEU A 27 -17.55 -12.62 -5.09
C LEU A 27 -17.73 -12.31 -3.61
N VAL A 28 -18.55 -11.32 -3.29
CA VAL A 28 -18.86 -10.89 -1.91
C VAL A 28 -20.34 -10.50 -1.80
N GLU A 29 -20.85 -10.49 -0.58
CA GLU A 29 -22.17 -9.97 -0.23
C GLU A 29 -22.03 -8.57 0.41
N LYS A 30 -23.13 -7.82 0.51
CA LYS A 30 -23.12 -6.46 1.11
C LYS A 30 -22.61 -6.46 2.53
N GLU A 31 -22.90 -7.50 3.28
CA GLU A 31 -22.52 -7.74 4.66
C GLU A 31 -21.01 -8.00 4.83
N SER A 32 -20.31 -8.29 3.74
CA SER A 32 -18.85 -8.46 3.72
C SER A 32 -18.10 -7.11 3.79
N PHE A 33 -18.80 -6.00 3.52
CA PHE A 33 -18.20 -4.68 3.61
C PHE A 33 -18.35 -4.08 5.01
N PHE A 34 -17.30 -3.40 5.46
CA PHE A 34 -17.32 -2.63 6.69
C PHE A 34 -16.82 -1.20 6.44
N SER A 35 -17.21 -0.29 7.32
CA SER A 35 -16.77 1.10 7.28
C SER A 35 -15.88 1.38 8.49
N PRO A 36 -14.58 1.66 8.29
CA PRO A 36 -13.67 1.94 9.39
C PRO A 36 -14.01 3.24 10.12
N ASN A 37 -13.65 3.31 11.39
CA ASN A 37 -13.60 4.55 12.14
C ASN A 37 -12.33 5.36 11.79
N VAL A 38 -12.12 6.47 12.48
CA VAL A 38 -10.88 7.26 12.38
C VAL A 38 -9.80 6.60 13.23
N ALA A 39 -8.61 6.37 12.66
CA ALA A 39 -7.47 5.81 13.38
C ALA A 39 -7.03 6.72 14.53
N LYS A 40 -6.45 6.12 15.57
CA LYS A 40 -5.84 6.87 16.67
C LYS A 40 -4.41 7.28 16.30
N ASP A 41 -4.02 8.49 16.64
CA ASP A 41 -2.64 8.99 16.45
C ASP A 41 -1.59 8.02 17.01
N PHE A 42 -1.88 7.36 18.12
CA PHE A 42 -1.01 6.36 18.73
C PHE A 42 -0.48 5.32 17.73
N TRP A 43 -1.32 4.83 16.84
CA TRP A 43 -0.89 3.85 15.84
C TRP A 43 -0.12 4.49 14.69
N ILE A 44 -0.53 5.69 14.26
CA ILE A 44 0.14 6.43 13.18
C ILE A 44 1.54 6.85 13.61
N GLU A 45 1.74 7.26 14.86
CA GLU A 45 3.03 7.63 15.45
C GLU A 45 4.05 6.48 15.48
N LYS A 46 3.62 5.22 15.32
CA LYS A 46 4.55 4.08 15.21
C LYS A 46 5.37 4.14 13.90
N ALA A 47 4.76 4.58 12.82
CA ALA A 47 5.38 4.67 11.51
C ALA A 47 5.76 6.09 11.10
N HIS A 48 5.15 7.12 11.69
CA HIS A 48 5.34 8.51 11.28
C HIS A 48 5.76 9.42 12.43
N ASP A 49 6.53 10.45 12.09
CA ASP A 49 7.00 11.46 13.04
C ASP A 49 5.84 12.37 13.48
N LYS A 50 5.80 12.68 14.76
CA LYS A 50 4.80 13.58 15.36
C LYS A 50 4.75 14.95 14.70
N GLU A 51 5.91 15.48 14.28
CA GLU A 51 5.99 16.75 13.56
C GLU A 51 5.25 16.68 12.23
N TYR A 52 5.46 15.60 11.45
CA TYR A 52 4.78 15.39 10.18
C TYR A 52 3.26 15.23 10.36
N ILE A 53 2.83 14.42 11.33
CA ILE A 53 1.41 14.26 11.69
C ILE A 53 0.80 15.61 12.07
N SER A 54 1.50 16.39 12.88
CA SER A 54 1.06 17.75 13.28
C SER A 54 0.92 18.68 12.07
N LYS A 55 1.87 18.65 11.12
CA LYS A 55 1.78 19.44 9.88
C LYS A 55 0.55 19.07 9.05
N LEU A 56 0.22 17.79 8.95
CA LEU A 56 -0.99 17.32 8.26
C LEU A 56 -2.25 17.83 8.95
N ASN A 57 -2.35 17.63 10.27
CA ASN A 57 -3.53 17.99 11.06
C ASN A 57 -3.81 19.50 11.08
N HIS A 58 -2.75 20.32 11.04
CA HIS A 58 -2.86 21.78 11.00
C HIS A 58 -2.81 22.37 9.59
N LEU A 59 -2.71 21.51 8.55
CA LEU A 59 -2.62 21.90 7.14
C LEU A 59 -1.43 22.85 6.85
N THR A 60 -0.29 22.61 7.50
CA THR A 60 0.91 23.48 7.44
C THR A 60 2.03 22.89 6.58
N LEU A 61 1.77 21.88 5.78
CA LEU A 61 2.73 21.40 4.79
C LEU A 61 3.09 22.53 3.83
N SER A 62 4.37 22.65 3.51
CA SER A 62 4.85 23.57 2.49
C SER A 62 4.34 23.20 1.09
N LYS A 63 4.36 24.16 0.16
CA LYS A 63 3.98 23.91 -1.25
C LYS A 63 4.80 22.76 -1.89
N SER A 64 6.05 22.60 -1.48
CA SER A 64 6.92 21.51 -1.97
C SER A 64 6.46 20.16 -1.44
N GLU A 65 6.16 20.07 -0.13
CA GLU A 65 5.64 18.85 0.50
C GLU A 65 4.30 18.45 -0.12
N ILE A 66 3.35 19.38 -0.26
CA ILE A 66 2.04 19.14 -0.91
C ILE A 66 2.24 18.61 -2.33
N ARG A 67 3.17 19.18 -3.11
CA ARG A 67 3.45 18.72 -4.49
C ARG A 67 3.96 17.28 -4.52
N LYS A 68 4.77 16.88 -3.55
CA LYS A 68 5.27 15.50 -3.44
C LYS A 68 4.18 14.51 -3.13
N THR A 69 3.18 14.87 -2.32
CA THR A 69 2.03 13.99 -2.06
C THR A 69 1.18 13.76 -3.32
N GLY A 70 1.19 14.70 -4.26
CA GLY A 70 0.34 14.66 -5.44
C GLY A 70 -1.11 15.06 -5.18
N PHE A 71 -1.50 15.37 -3.95
CA PHE A 71 -2.86 15.76 -3.57
C PHE A 71 -2.94 17.22 -3.10
N PRO A 72 -4.05 17.93 -3.39
CA PRO A 72 -4.35 19.19 -2.73
C PRO A 72 -4.65 18.93 -1.25
N LEU A 73 -3.84 19.50 -0.37
CA LEU A 73 -4.00 19.31 1.07
C LEU A 73 -5.31 19.94 1.58
N SER A 74 -6.12 19.16 2.25
CA SER A 74 -7.36 19.60 2.90
C SER A 74 -7.66 18.77 4.14
N LYS A 75 -8.54 19.27 4.99
CA LYS A 75 -8.98 18.54 6.21
C LYS A 75 -9.69 17.24 5.84
N GLU A 76 -10.47 17.24 4.78
CA GLU A 76 -11.19 16.07 4.27
C GLU A 76 -10.22 15.00 3.78
N LEU A 77 -9.14 15.40 3.08
CA LEU A 77 -8.09 14.46 2.66
C LEU A 77 -7.41 13.84 3.88
N VAL A 78 -6.96 14.65 4.83
CA VAL A 78 -6.29 14.14 6.04
C VAL A 78 -7.21 13.18 6.80
N ASN A 79 -8.48 13.55 7.01
CA ASN A 79 -9.44 12.67 7.67
C ASN A 79 -9.65 11.34 6.90
N ARG A 80 -9.69 11.41 5.57
CA ARG A 80 -9.74 10.21 4.71
C ARG A 80 -8.56 9.28 4.98
N GLU A 81 -7.35 9.82 5.07
CA GLU A 81 -6.15 9.00 5.29
C GLU A 81 -6.14 8.34 6.68
N TYR A 82 -6.68 8.99 7.69
CA TYR A 82 -6.92 8.37 9.01
C TYR A 82 -7.91 7.19 8.91
N ILE A 83 -8.98 7.34 8.13
CA ILE A 83 -9.98 6.28 7.93
C ILE A 83 -9.37 5.12 7.14
N ILE A 84 -8.59 5.38 6.10
CA ILE A 84 -7.88 4.35 5.32
C ILE A 84 -6.93 3.56 6.24
N THR A 85 -6.16 4.28 7.04
CA THR A 85 -5.25 3.65 8.02
C THR A 85 -6.02 2.72 8.96
N GLN A 86 -7.14 3.18 9.54
CA GLN A 86 -7.96 2.31 10.40
C GLN A 86 -8.49 1.10 9.63
N GLY A 87 -8.86 1.28 8.36
CA GLY A 87 -9.28 0.16 7.50
C GLY A 87 -8.24 -0.95 7.42
N THR A 88 -6.96 -0.61 7.31
CA THR A 88 -5.87 -1.59 7.31
C THR A 88 -5.69 -2.23 8.70
N LEU A 89 -5.83 -1.48 9.79
CA LEU A 89 -5.82 -2.06 11.15
C LEU A 89 -6.98 -3.04 11.36
N ASP A 90 -8.19 -2.68 10.94
CA ASP A 90 -9.36 -3.55 11.00
C ASP A 90 -9.17 -4.79 10.12
N CYS A 91 -8.48 -4.66 8.96
CA CYS A 91 -8.12 -5.79 8.11
C CYS A 91 -7.18 -6.77 8.83
N VAL A 92 -6.23 -6.31 9.64
CA VAL A 92 -5.42 -7.21 10.47
C VAL A 92 -6.32 -8.02 11.40
N ASP A 93 -7.25 -7.37 12.10
CA ASP A 93 -8.18 -8.05 13.01
C ASP A 93 -9.07 -9.06 12.29
N PHE A 94 -9.58 -8.71 11.11
CA PHE A 94 -10.41 -9.60 10.30
C PHE A 94 -9.61 -10.75 9.67
N ALA A 95 -8.39 -10.51 9.21
CA ALA A 95 -7.54 -11.56 8.67
C ALA A 95 -7.23 -12.63 9.71
N ILE A 96 -6.96 -12.25 10.95
CA ILE A 96 -6.75 -13.19 12.06
C ILE A 96 -8.02 -14.00 12.34
N LYS A 97 -9.19 -13.36 12.28
CA LYS A 97 -10.46 -14.00 12.57
C LYS A 97 -10.99 -14.89 11.44
N TYR A 98 -10.81 -14.45 10.19
CA TYR A 98 -11.45 -15.05 9.02
C TYR A 98 -10.47 -15.62 7.99
N GLY A 99 -9.16 -15.47 8.21
CA GLY A 99 -8.11 -15.96 7.31
C GLY A 99 -7.66 -14.95 6.26
N ALA A 100 -8.53 -14.07 5.81
CA ALA A 100 -8.19 -13.00 4.85
C ALA A 100 -9.14 -11.81 4.99
N SER A 101 -8.66 -10.63 4.60
CA SER A 101 -9.45 -9.40 4.47
C SER A 101 -8.77 -8.44 3.50
N ALA A 102 -9.48 -7.43 3.02
CA ALA A 102 -8.94 -6.47 2.08
C ALA A 102 -9.39 -5.04 2.39
N ASN A 103 -8.46 -4.09 2.34
CA ASN A 103 -8.74 -2.65 2.36
C ASN A 103 -8.68 -2.11 0.92
N ILE A 104 -9.83 -1.74 0.36
CA ILE A 104 -9.92 -1.26 -1.03
C ILE A 104 -9.11 0.04 -1.25
N ALA A 105 -8.93 0.83 -0.19
CA ALA A 105 -8.21 2.11 -0.25
C ALA A 105 -6.79 2.04 0.34
N GLY A 106 -6.35 0.88 0.81
CA GLY A 106 -5.03 0.67 1.39
C GLY A 106 -3.91 0.55 0.36
N GLY A 107 -2.72 0.16 0.84
CA GLY A 107 -1.52 0.00 0.01
C GLY A 107 -0.78 1.33 -0.24
N THR A 108 -0.83 2.25 0.71
CA THR A 108 -0.21 3.58 0.60
C THR A 108 1.29 3.54 0.91
N HIS A 109 2.04 2.81 0.10
CA HIS A 109 3.42 2.35 0.32
C HIS A 109 4.52 3.39 0.07
N HIS A 110 4.18 4.57 -0.48
CA HIS A 110 5.18 5.62 -0.77
C HIS A 110 5.40 6.63 0.37
N ALA A 111 4.53 6.67 1.38
CA ALA A 111 4.70 7.59 2.49
C ALA A 111 5.87 7.16 3.39
N PHE A 112 6.76 8.10 3.66
CA PHE A 112 7.92 7.97 4.56
C PHE A 112 7.54 8.37 5.98
N ARG A 113 8.46 8.17 6.93
CA ARG A 113 8.27 8.54 8.32
C ARG A 113 7.98 10.04 8.50
N ASP A 114 8.65 10.87 7.73
CA ASP A 114 8.67 12.33 7.85
C ASP A 114 7.92 13.09 6.75
N ARG A 115 7.38 12.38 5.75
CA ARG A 115 6.72 13.01 4.59
C ARG A 115 5.82 12.06 3.82
N GLY A 116 4.86 12.65 3.10
CA GLY A 116 4.08 11.92 2.09
C GLY A 116 4.70 12.05 0.69
N GLU A 117 4.52 11.01 -0.12
CA GLU A 117 4.90 10.94 -1.54
C GLU A 117 3.90 10.10 -2.33
N GLY A 118 3.84 10.31 -3.68
CA GLY A 118 3.19 9.37 -4.59
C GLY A 118 1.74 9.02 -4.24
N PHE A 119 0.92 10.01 -3.93
CA PHE A 119 -0.48 9.85 -3.49
C PHE A 119 -0.66 9.15 -2.13
N CYS A 120 0.40 9.07 -1.33
CA CYS A 120 0.37 8.48 0.01
C CYS A 120 0.71 9.55 1.06
N LEU A 121 -0.16 9.73 2.07
CA LEU A 121 0.12 10.60 3.20
C LEU A 121 0.61 9.78 4.41
N PHE A 122 -0.09 8.70 4.76
CA PHE A 122 0.36 7.73 5.75
C PHE A 122 0.69 6.40 5.08
N ASN A 123 1.63 5.66 5.63
CA ASN A 123 1.97 4.32 5.19
C ASN A 123 1.16 3.31 6.00
N ASP A 124 -0.02 2.98 5.50
CA ASP A 124 -0.98 2.13 6.20
C ASP A 124 -0.44 0.71 6.44
N VAL A 125 0.38 0.18 5.52
CA VAL A 125 1.00 -1.15 5.63
C VAL A 125 2.06 -1.18 6.74
N ALA A 126 2.90 -0.15 6.83
CA ALA A 126 3.88 -0.05 7.91
C ALA A 126 3.19 0.14 9.27
N ILE A 127 2.13 0.96 9.35
CA ILE A 127 1.33 1.13 10.56
C ILE A 127 0.65 -0.20 10.93
N GLY A 128 0.06 -0.90 9.95
CA GLY A 128 -0.56 -2.22 10.13
C GLY A 128 0.43 -3.27 10.62
N SER A 129 1.68 -3.22 10.15
CA SER A 129 2.75 -4.10 10.63
C SER A 129 3.07 -3.86 12.10
N TYR A 130 3.26 -2.60 12.52
CA TYR A 130 3.46 -2.29 13.94
C TYR A 130 2.25 -2.67 14.80
N TYR A 131 1.03 -2.49 14.27
CA TYR A 131 -0.18 -2.93 14.96
C TYR A 131 -0.21 -4.44 15.18
N ALA A 132 0.10 -5.23 14.15
CA ALA A 132 0.14 -6.69 14.24
C ALA A 132 1.21 -7.17 15.24
N LEU A 133 2.40 -6.57 15.19
CA LEU A 133 3.50 -6.86 16.13
C LEU A 133 3.11 -6.57 17.58
N GLU A 134 2.48 -5.42 17.86
CA GLU A 134 2.18 -5.01 19.23
C GLU A 134 0.90 -5.64 19.78
N LYS A 135 -0.20 -5.62 19.03
CA LYS A 135 -1.49 -6.13 19.51
C LYS A 135 -1.53 -7.65 19.59
N TYR A 136 -0.96 -8.32 18.60
CA TYR A 136 -1.03 -9.78 18.47
C TYR A 136 0.29 -10.49 18.79
N GLN A 137 1.33 -9.73 19.17
CA GLN A 137 2.64 -10.27 19.51
C GLN A 137 3.26 -11.14 18.41
N MET A 138 2.94 -10.80 17.15
CA MET A 138 3.47 -11.50 15.98
C MET A 138 5.00 -11.38 15.94
N GLN A 139 5.66 -12.38 15.38
CA GLN A 139 7.13 -12.43 15.34
C GLN A 139 7.67 -12.34 13.91
N SER A 140 6.83 -12.62 12.92
CA SER A 140 7.23 -12.62 11.51
C SER A 140 6.13 -12.06 10.62
N ILE A 141 6.43 -11.01 9.88
CA ILE A 141 5.51 -10.36 8.93
C ILE A 141 6.17 -10.33 7.56
N LEU A 142 5.44 -10.71 6.52
CA LEU A 142 5.84 -10.49 5.13
C LEU A 142 5.02 -9.37 4.52
N ILE A 143 5.69 -8.37 3.95
CA ILE A 143 5.07 -7.41 3.04
C ILE A 143 5.43 -7.84 1.63
N LEU A 144 4.41 -8.28 0.87
CA LEU A 144 4.51 -8.72 -0.51
C LEU A 144 3.96 -7.60 -1.40
N ASP A 145 4.87 -6.77 -1.90
CA ASP A 145 4.51 -5.63 -2.75
C ASP A 145 4.71 -5.99 -4.23
N LEU A 146 3.59 -6.11 -4.95
CA LEU A 146 3.53 -6.41 -6.38
C LEU A 146 3.01 -5.23 -7.21
N ASP A 147 2.96 -4.03 -6.64
CA ASP A 147 2.74 -2.80 -7.39
C ASP A 147 3.90 -2.56 -8.38
N VAL A 148 3.61 -1.94 -9.54
CA VAL A 148 4.66 -1.62 -10.52
C VAL A 148 5.69 -0.63 -9.98
N HIS A 149 5.32 0.15 -8.96
CA HIS A 149 6.21 1.06 -8.25
C HIS A 149 6.81 0.38 -7.01
N GLN A 150 8.08 0.67 -6.71
CA GLN A 150 8.66 0.19 -5.45
C GLN A 150 7.99 0.86 -4.25
N GLY A 151 7.65 0.08 -3.24
CA GLY A 151 7.20 0.59 -1.94
C GLY A 151 8.33 1.24 -1.14
N ASN A 152 8.89 2.33 -1.65
CA ASN A 152 10.06 3.00 -1.07
C ASN A 152 9.82 3.52 0.35
N GLY A 153 8.63 4.05 0.63
CA GLY A 153 8.26 4.49 1.98
C GLY A 153 8.22 3.32 2.96
N THR A 154 7.62 2.21 2.56
CA THR A 154 7.56 0.98 3.34
C THR A 154 8.95 0.42 3.64
N ALA A 155 9.79 0.29 2.62
CA ALA A 155 11.18 -0.14 2.76
C ALA A 155 11.95 0.76 3.74
N SER A 156 11.84 2.08 3.59
CA SER A 156 12.53 3.05 4.44
C SER A 156 12.07 3.03 5.90
N ILE A 157 10.77 2.88 6.17
CA ILE A 157 10.23 2.86 7.54
C ILE A 157 10.63 1.58 8.28
N LEU A 158 10.63 0.45 7.59
CA LEU A 158 10.76 -0.88 8.20
C LEU A 158 12.15 -1.50 8.10
N LYS A 159 13.11 -0.84 7.44
CA LYS A 159 14.47 -1.34 7.17
C LYS A 159 15.22 -1.91 8.37
N ASP A 160 14.97 -1.36 9.58
CA ASP A 160 15.65 -1.75 10.81
C ASP A 160 14.78 -2.66 11.70
N ASN A 161 13.67 -3.20 11.17
CA ASN A 161 12.77 -4.08 11.89
C ASN A 161 12.93 -5.53 11.41
N ASP A 162 13.69 -6.31 12.14
CA ASP A 162 14.04 -7.70 11.84
C ASP A 162 12.85 -8.69 11.88
N LYS A 163 11.69 -8.25 12.37
CA LYS A 163 10.45 -9.03 12.36
C LYS A 163 9.59 -8.81 11.11
N VAL A 164 9.98 -7.86 10.26
CA VAL A 164 9.22 -7.54 9.04
C VAL A 164 10.12 -7.71 7.82
N PHE A 165 9.78 -8.66 6.98
CA PHE A 165 10.43 -8.85 5.70
C PHE A 165 9.69 -8.09 4.60
N THR A 166 10.37 -7.17 3.94
CA THR A 166 9.83 -6.40 2.82
C THR A 166 10.30 -6.98 1.50
N PHE A 167 9.36 -7.37 0.65
CA PHE A 167 9.58 -7.81 -0.72
C PHE A 167 8.94 -6.82 -1.69
N SER A 168 9.64 -6.40 -2.73
CA SER A 168 9.07 -5.56 -3.78
C SER A 168 9.52 -6.03 -5.17
N MET A 169 8.54 -6.35 -6.03
CA MET A 169 8.77 -6.71 -7.43
C MET A 169 8.24 -5.58 -8.32
N HIS A 170 9.14 -4.69 -8.76
CA HIS A 170 8.78 -3.38 -9.32
C HIS A 170 9.53 -3.05 -10.62
N GLY A 171 9.06 -2.03 -11.34
CA GLY A 171 9.70 -1.54 -12.55
C GLY A 171 11.08 -0.92 -12.27
N GLU A 172 12.13 -1.44 -12.92
CA GLU A 172 13.52 -0.99 -12.73
C GLU A 172 13.68 0.52 -12.90
N LYS A 173 13.04 1.07 -13.95
CA LYS A 173 13.12 2.49 -14.31
C LYS A 173 11.89 3.30 -13.92
N ASN A 174 10.88 2.65 -13.34
CA ASN A 174 9.64 3.32 -12.95
C ASN A 174 9.83 4.13 -11.65
N TYR A 175 8.83 4.92 -11.29
CA TYR A 175 8.82 5.63 -9.99
C TYR A 175 8.93 4.63 -8.82
N PRO A 176 9.59 4.99 -7.72
CA PRO A 176 10.40 6.20 -7.51
C PRO A 176 11.73 6.12 -8.28
N PHE A 177 12.25 7.28 -8.74
CA PHE A 177 13.53 7.31 -9.45
C PHE A 177 14.73 7.03 -8.55
N HIS A 178 14.59 7.31 -7.26
CA HIS A 178 15.54 6.90 -6.23
C HIS A 178 14.91 5.79 -5.41
N LYS A 179 15.38 4.57 -5.62
CA LYS A 179 14.90 3.39 -4.92
C LYS A 179 15.45 3.36 -3.50
N GLU A 180 14.67 2.83 -2.57
CA GLU A 180 15.11 2.40 -1.26
C GLU A 180 15.51 0.90 -1.30
N ASN A 181 16.02 0.37 -0.19
CA ASN A 181 16.37 -1.04 -0.12
C ASN A 181 15.32 -1.79 0.71
N SER A 182 14.57 -2.68 0.06
CA SER A 182 13.79 -3.71 0.74
C SER A 182 14.68 -4.87 1.19
N ASN A 183 14.16 -5.81 1.96
CA ASN A 183 14.90 -7.05 2.24
C ASN A 183 15.16 -7.84 0.94
N LEU A 184 14.20 -7.78 -0.01
CA LEU A 184 14.39 -8.36 -1.33
C LEU A 184 13.68 -7.49 -2.39
N ASP A 185 14.47 -6.91 -3.29
CA ASP A 185 14.01 -6.13 -4.42
C ASP A 185 14.23 -6.89 -5.73
N ILE A 186 13.19 -7.01 -6.55
CA ILE A 186 13.23 -7.64 -7.87
C ILE A 186 12.91 -6.58 -8.93
N PRO A 187 13.95 -5.90 -9.47
CA PRO A 187 13.74 -4.92 -10.52
C PRO A 187 13.39 -5.59 -11.86
N ILE A 188 12.29 -5.17 -12.44
CA ILE A 188 11.73 -5.72 -13.68
C ILE A 188 11.92 -4.71 -14.81
N LYS A 189 12.43 -5.17 -15.94
CA LYS A 189 12.62 -4.35 -17.15
C LYS A 189 11.30 -4.04 -17.84
N ASP A 190 11.25 -2.87 -18.48
CA ASP A 190 10.13 -2.49 -19.32
C ASP A 190 9.85 -3.54 -20.40
N GLY A 191 8.57 -3.71 -20.73
CA GLY A 191 8.11 -4.63 -21.78
C GLY A 191 8.08 -6.11 -21.39
N ILE A 192 8.28 -6.47 -20.12
CA ILE A 192 8.09 -7.86 -19.68
C ILE A 192 6.66 -8.33 -20.00
N ASN A 193 6.51 -9.53 -20.56
CA ASN A 193 5.20 -10.13 -20.79
C ASN A 193 4.74 -10.94 -19.56
N GLY A 194 3.44 -11.30 -19.52
CA GLY A 194 2.86 -11.97 -18.39
C GLY A 194 3.49 -13.32 -18.07
N LYS A 195 3.83 -14.11 -19.09
CA LYS A 195 4.49 -15.41 -18.88
C LYS A 195 5.84 -15.28 -18.17
N GLU A 196 6.65 -14.32 -18.57
CA GLU A 196 7.96 -14.05 -17.94
C GLU A 196 7.78 -13.44 -16.54
N TYR A 197 6.80 -12.54 -16.37
CA TYR A 197 6.45 -11.97 -15.10
C TYR A 197 6.04 -13.06 -14.10
N LEU A 198 5.06 -13.90 -14.45
CA LEU A 198 4.56 -14.98 -13.60
C LEU A 198 5.64 -16.02 -13.28
N LYS A 199 6.54 -16.30 -14.22
CA LYS A 199 7.68 -17.17 -13.94
C LYS A 199 8.57 -16.58 -12.85
N LYS A 200 8.96 -15.30 -12.97
CA LYS A 200 9.77 -14.62 -11.97
C LYS A 200 9.06 -14.53 -10.62
N LEU A 201 7.76 -14.20 -10.63
CA LEU A 201 6.95 -14.15 -9.43
C LEU A 201 6.95 -15.52 -8.72
N LYS A 202 6.69 -16.59 -9.47
CA LYS A 202 6.69 -17.94 -8.90
C LYS A 202 8.04 -18.32 -8.29
N GLU A 203 9.14 -18.06 -8.98
CA GLU A 203 10.51 -18.35 -8.48
C GLU A 203 10.78 -17.64 -7.15
N ASN A 204 10.34 -16.37 -7.04
CA ASN A 204 10.51 -15.61 -5.79
C ASN A 204 9.53 -16.05 -4.69
N LEU A 205 8.29 -16.40 -5.02
CA LEU A 205 7.33 -16.93 -4.04
C LEU A 205 7.78 -18.29 -3.49
N ASP A 206 8.32 -19.17 -4.35
CA ASP A 206 8.90 -20.44 -3.92
C ASP A 206 10.03 -20.18 -2.90
N PHE A 207 10.97 -19.29 -3.23
CA PHE A 207 12.06 -18.88 -2.32
C PHE A 207 11.51 -18.31 -1.00
N LEU A 208 10.58 -17.36 -1.05
CA LEU A 208 10.01 -16.76 0.16
C LEU A 208 9.30 -17.81 1.04
N SER A 209 8.63 -18.78 0.44
CA SER A 209 7.92 -19.84 1.18
C SER A 209 8.85 -20.86 1.81
N GLU A 210 10.07 -21.05 1.27
CA GLU A 210 11.11 -21.91 1.84
C GLU A 210 11.86 -21.22 3.00
N GLU A 211 12.10 -19.91 2.88
CA GLU A 211 12.92 -19.14 3.84
C GLU A 211 12.11 -18.50 4.97
N LEU A 212 10.80 -18.24 4.76
CA LEU A 212 9.97 -17.49 5.69
C LEU A 212 8.74 -18.28 6.14
N SER A 213 8.36 -18.06 7.40
CA SER A 213 7.09 -18.54 7.96
C SER A 213 6.37 -17.36 8.62
N PRO A 214 5.78 -16.44 7.85
CA PRO A 214 5.15 -15.26 8.39
C PRO A 214 3.85 -15.58 9.11
N ASP A 215 3.62 -14.91 10.25
CA ASP A 215 2.35 -14.97 10.99
C ASP A 215 1.22 -14.27 10.21
N ILE A 216 1.58 -13.23 9.42
CA ILE A 216 0.66 -12.49 8.55
C ILE A 216 1.39 -11.99 7.30
N ILE A 217 0.68 -11.91 6.19
CA ILE A 217 1.15 -11.35 4.93
C ILE A 217 0.32 -10.11 4.59
N PHE A 218 0.98 -8.97 4.39
CA PHE A 218 0.39 -7.80 3.74
C PHE A 218 0.69 -7.89 2.25
N TYR A 219 -0.36 -8.06 1.45
CA TYR A 219 -0.23 -8.12 0.00
C TYR A 219 -0.71 -6.80 -0.62
N ILE A 220 0.21 -6.09 -1.28
CA ILE A 220 -0.10 -4.88 -2.05
C ILE A 220 -0.35 -5.30 -3.49
N SER A 221 -1.64 -5.25 -3.88
CA SER A 221 -2.15 -5.73 -5.16
C SER A 221 -2.29 -4.57 -6.15
N GLY A 222 -1.18 -4.02 -6.62
CA GLY A 222 -1.19 -3.04 -7.70
C GLY A 222 -1.58 -3.70 -9.03
N VAL A 223 -2.56 -3.11 -9.74
CA VAL A 223 -2.98 -3.57 -11.09
C VAL A 223 -2.35 -2.77 -12.20
N ASP A 224 -1.50 -1.82 -11.88
CA ASP A 224 -0.74 -0.97 -12.79
C ASP A 224 0.43 -1.70 -13.49
N ILE A 225 0.58 -2.98 -13.22
CA ILE A 225 1.40 -3.92 -13.99
C ILE A 225 0.81 -4.24 -15.37
N LEU A 226 -0.49 -3.96 -15.59
CA LEU A 226 -1.17 -4.30 -16.85
C LEU A 226 -0.77 -3.35 -17.98
N ASP A 227 -0.75 -3.86 -19.22
CA ASP A 227 -0.44 -3.12 -20.44
C ASP A 227 -1.47 -2.02 -20.77
N THR A 228 -2.64 -2.09 -20.17
CA THR A 228 -3.72 -1.11 -20.31
C THR A 228 -3.60 0.05 -19.29
N ASP A 229 -2.74 -0.06 -18.28
CA ASP A 229 -2.48 1.02 -17.33
C ASP A 229 -1.41 1.99 -17.87
N THR A 230 -1.54 3.25 -17.54
CA THR A 230 -0.63 4.32 -18.01
C THR A 230 0.55 4.58 -17.09
N ARG A 231 0.64 3.91 -15.96
CA ARG A 231 1.69 4.10 -14.94
C ARG A 231 2.80 3.07 -15.03
N GLY A 232 2.46 1.88 -15.50
CA GLY A 232 3.42 0.83 -15.81
C GLY A 232 3.93 0.90 -17.26
N SER A 233 5.00 0.15 -17.53
CA SER A 233 5.58 -0.02 -18.87
C SER A 233 5.73 -1.50 -19.20
N TRP A 234 4.89 -2.35 -18.60
CA TRP A 234 4.94 -3.79 -18.81
C TRP A 234 3.89 -4.23 -19.83
N ALA A 235 4.10 -5.41 -20.41
CA ALA A 235 3.20 -6.00 -21.40
C ALA A 235 2.41 -7.18 -20.80
N VAL A 236 2.08 -7.09 -19.51
CA VAL A 236 1.24 -8.06 -18.81
C VAL A 236 -0.22 -7.81 -19.18
N LYS A 237 -0.93 -8.84 -19.58
CA LYS A 237 -2.34 -8.75 -19.96
C LYS A 237 -3.24 -9.33 -18.90
N ARG A 238 -4.51 -8.95 -18.97
CA ARG A 238 -5.52 -9.43 -18.02
C ARG A 238 -5.72 -10.96 -18.09
N GLU A 239 -5.54 -11.54 -19.26
CA GLU A 239 -5.68 -12.97 -19.51
C GLU A 239 -4.44 -13.81 -19.19
N ASP A 240 -3.30 -13.19 -18.84
CA ASP A 240 -2.11 -13.88 -18.39
C ASP A 240 -2.26 -14.41 -16.97
#